data_b3ff0782280d93e1ebadb0c22a06112f
#
_entry.id   b3ff0782280d93e1ebadb0c22a06112f
#
_cell.length_a   1.000
_cell.length_b   1.000
_cell.length_c   1.000
_cell.angle_alpha   90.00
_cell.angle_beta   90.00
_cell.angle_gamma   90.00
#
_symmetry.space_group_name_H-M   'P 1'
#
loop_
_entity.id
_entity.type
_entity.pdbx_description
1 polymer ?
#
loop_
_entity_poly.entity_id
_entity_poly.type
_entity_poly.pdbx_seq_one_letter_code
_entity_poly.pdbx_strand_id
1 'polypeptide(L)'
;MNTKEIISRIKAAIVSNTSLSLDDRIEQYCRVRESNDWSGDADIECFNLLIDQIKEEDAIATHVHDLLTLYALLAKTYVYTNVCRPLEQLSVDVREILRDCRIAWEVIEDTVPQIIYALENSVYHHEYYRLLLTYLSLAFQNGKLTAKLKRRVRHLIKLQLLLDDIYRWHDHLLTKEMQLAIASMFTQEELLEIILNPAIRGQKCDPVEYTYRWEEIYYDVEDYLNERFANVHWYRGFCFDYWAVKRVYLKENYDIEWHSPAQMNPHIKFD
;
A
#
# COMPACT_ATOMS: atom_id res chain seq x y z
N MET A 1 -18.92 -18.61 -24.87
CA MET A 1 -19.24 -17.19 -24.69
C MET A 1 -17.99 -16.50 -24.24
N ASN A 2 -17.59 -15.40 -24.87
CA ASN A 2 -16.38 -14.66 -24.51
C ASN A 2 -16.63 -13.91 -23.19
N THR A 3 -15.62 -13.78 -22.33
CA THR A 3 -15.70 -13.05 -21.04
C THR A 3 -16.28 -11.65 -21.20
N LYS A 4 -15.92 -10.93 -22.28
CA LYS A 4 -16.47 -9.61 -22.62
C LYS A 4 -18.00 -9.62 -22.84
N GLU A 5 -18.53 -10.67 -23.48
CA GLU A 5 -19.98 -10.80 -23.69
C GLU A 5 -20.71 -11.09 -22.38
N ILE A 6 -20.10 -11.88 -21.49
CA ILE A 6 -20.67 -12.16 -20.16
C ILE A 6 -20.76 -10.87 -19.37
N ILE A 7 -19.67 -10.12 -19.26
CA ILE A 7 -19.61 -8.85 -18.52
C ILE A 7 -20.57 -7.82 -19.12
N SER A 8 -20.65 -7.72 -20.46
CA SER A 8 -21.60 -6.82 -21.11
C SER A 8 -23.06 -7.15 -20.78
N ARG A 9 -23.42 -8.43 -20.69
CA ARG A 9 -24.76 -8.86 -20.26
C ARG A 9 -25.04 -8.56 -18.81
N ILE A 10 -24.06 -8.79 -17.92
CA ILE A 10 -24.15 -8.49 -16.49
C ILE A 10 -24.28 -6.99 -16.29
N LYS A 11 -23.49 -6.19 -16.99
CA LYS A 11 -23.59 -4.72 -16.98
C LYS A 11 -25.01 -4.27 -17.33
N ALA A 12 -25.59 -4.77 -18.42
CA ALA A 12 -26.94 -4.43 -18.82
C ALA A 12 -28.02 -4.95 -17.85
N ALA A 13 -27.85 -6.18 -17.34
CA ALA A 13 -28.85 -6.82 -16.47
C ALA A 13 -28.83 -6.31 -15.02
N ILE A 14 -27.70 -5.85 -14.53
CA ILE A 14 -27.50 -5.46 -13.13
C ILE A 14 -27.12 -3.97 -13.04
N VAL A 15 -25.93 -3.60 -13.48
CA VAL A 15 -25.35 -2.26 -13.24
C VAL A 15 -26.18 -1.14 -13.85
N SER A 16 -26.65 -1.31 -15.07
CA SER A 16 -27.48 -0.31 -15.78
C SER A 16 -28.99 -0.55 -15.63
N ASN A 17 -29.41 -1.47 -14.79
CA ASN A 17 -30.81 -1.81 -14.60
C ASN A 17 -31.47 -0.86 -13.59
N THR A 18 -32.12 0.18 -14.08
CA THR A 18 -32.84 1.18 -13.28
C THR A 18 -34.07 0.64 -12.54
N SER A 19 -34.51 -0.60 -12.81
CA SER A 19 -35.57 -1.25 -12.02
C SER A 19 -35.08 -1.84 -10.70
N LEU A 20 -33.77 -1.96 -10.53
CA LEU A 20 -33.13 -2.37 -9.28
C LEU A 20 -32.72 -1.13 -8.47
N SER A 21 -32.79 -1.20 -7.15
CA SER A 21 -32.20 -0.19 -6.29
C SER A 21 -30.68 -0.13 -6.46
N LEU A 22 -30.04 0.95 -6.03
CA LEU A 22 -28.58 1.07 -6.06
C LEU A 22 -27.92 -0.02 -5.23
N ASP A 23 -28.44 -0.29 -4.00
CA ASP A 23 -27.98 -1.36 -3.12
C ASP A 23 -28.02 -2.73 -3.81
N ASP A 24 -29.17 -3.06 -4.44
CA ASP A 24 -29.32 -4.34 -5.14
C ASP A 24 -28.32 -4.48 -6.29
N ARG A 25 -28.05 -3.39 -7.01
CA ARG A 25 -27.09 -3.38 -8.13
C ARG A 25 -25.67 -3.62 -7.65
N ILE A 26 -25.26 -2.94 -6.58
CA ILE A 26 -23.93 -3.09 -5.98
C ILE A 26 -23.76 -4.52 -5.46
N GLU A 27 -24.71 -4.98 -4.62
CA GLU A 27 -24.64 -6.30 -4.01
C GLU A 27 -24.63 -7.43 -5.04
N GLN A 28 -25.51 -7.38 -6.04
CA GLN A 28 -25.57 -8.40 -7.08
C GLN A 28 -24.31 -8.38 -7.95
N TYR A 29 -23.77 -7.21 -8.29
CA TYR A 29 -22.55 -7.12 -9.06
C TYR A 29 -21.35 -7.69 -8.30
N CYS A 30 -21.17 -7.32 -7.03
CA CYS A 30 -20.10 -7.86 -6.17
C CYS A 30 -20.20 -9.39 -6.04
N ARG A 31 -21.38 -9.95 -5.79
CA ARG A 31 -21.57 -11.42 -5.74
C ARG A 31 -21.20 -12.13 -7.03
N VAL A 32 -21.62 -11.59 -8.16
CA VAL A 32 -21.29 -12.18 -9.46
C VAL A 32 -19.80 -12.09 -9.72
N ARG A 33 -19.17 -10.99 -9.32
CA ARG A 33 -17.74 -10.75 -9.42
C ARG A 33 -16.93 -11.74 -8.58
N GLU A 34 -17.34 -11.99 -7.34
CA GLU A 34 -16.69 -12.95 -6.44
C GLU A 34 -16.79 -14.39 -6.95
N SER A 35 -17.92 -14.72 -7.59
CA SER A 35 -18.16 -16.06 -8.14
C SER A 35 -17.40 -16.35 -9.44
N ASN A 36 -16.76 -15.33 -10.02
CA ASN A 36 -16.06 -15.44 -11.29
C ASN A 36 -14.70 -14.75 -11.18
N ASP A 37 -13.64 -15.50 -11.39
CA ASP A 37 -12.26 -14.98 -11.36
C ASP A 37 -11.94 -14.27 -12.69
N TRP A 38 -12.59 -13.14 -12.91
CA TRP A 38 -12.30 -12.27 -14.05
C TRP A 38 -11.94 -10.86 -13.59
N SER A 39 -11.06 -10.22 -14.29
CA SER A 39 -10.75 -8.79 -14.17
C SER A 39 -10.29 -8.25 -15.51
N GLY A 40 -10.63 -7.00 -15.81
CA GLY A 40 -10.25 -6.34 -17.06
C GLY A 40 -11.00 -5.05 -17.32
N ASP A 41 -10.82 -4.49 -18.52
CA ASP A 41 -11.37 -3.19 -18.89
C ASP A 41 -12.89 -3.07 -18.69
N ALA A 42 -13.63 -4.14 -18.97
CA ALA A 42 -15.10 -4.14 -18.81
C ALA A 42 -15.51 -4.17 -17.33
N ASP A 43 -14.70 -4.76 -16.46
CA ASP A 43 -14.90 -4.75 -15.00
C ASP A 43 -14.64 -3.34 -14.44
N ILE A 44 -13.58 -2.68 -14.93
CA ILE A 44 -13.28 -1.26 -14.61
C ILE A 44 -14.48 -0.37 -14.98
N GLU A 45 -15.08 -0.58 -16.16
CA GLU A 45 -16.23 0.20 -16.59
C GLU A 45 -17.44 0.01 -15.66
N CYS A 46 -17.71 -1.22 -15.20
CA CYS A 46 -18.80 -1.49 -14.26
C CYS A 46 -18.57 -0.82 -12.90
N PHE A 47 -17.36 -0.90 -12.34
CA PHE A 47 -17.04 -0.22 -11.08
C PHE A 47 -17.21 1.29 -11.18
N ASN A 48 -16.67 1.91 -12.23
CA ASN A 48 -16.81 3.35 -12.45
C ASN A 48 -18.28 3.77 -12.54
N LEU A 49 -19.11 3.04 -13.27
CA LEU A 49 -20.54 3.33 -13.36
C LEU A 49 -21.25 3.28 -12.00
N LEU A 50 -20.95 2.30 -11.15
CA LEU A 50 -21.54 2.21 -9.81
C LEU A 50 -21.06 3.35 -8.92
N ILE A 51 -19.76 3.67 -8.98
CA ILE A 51 -19.18 4.80 -8.24
C ILE A 51 -19.82 6.12 -8.66
N ASP A 52 -19.95 6.35 -9.97
CA ASP A 52 -20.58 7.56 -10.51
C ASP A 52 -22.04 7.67 -10.08
N GLN A 53 -22.79 6.58 -10.07
CA GLN A 53 -24.18 6.58 -9.59
C GLN A 53 -24.30 6.93 -8.12
N ILE A 54 -23.39 6.42 -7.24
CA ILE A 54 -23.37 6.81 -5.83
C ILE A 54 -23.11 8.32 -5.68
N LYS A 55 -22.21 8.88 -6.50
CA LYS A 55 -21.87 10.31 -6.48
C LYS A 55 -23.01 11.18 -7.02
N GLU A 56 -23.65 10.77 -8.12
CA GLU A 56 -24.74 11.51 -8.76
C GLU A 56 -26.01 11.56 -7.89
N GLU A 57 -26.33 10.51 -7.15
CA GLU A 57 -27.45 10.43 -6.25
C GLU A 57 -27.21 11.18 -4.90
N ASP A 58 -26.04 11.82 -4.73
CA ASP A 58 -25.60 12.45 -3.48
C ASP A 58 -25.68 11.47 -2.27
N ALA A 59 -25.46 10.20 -2.55
CA ALA A 59 -25.66 9.09 -1.63
C ALA A 59 -24.36 8.64 -0.92
N ILE A 60 -23.29 9.44 -1.01
CA ILE A 60 -21.96 9.08 -0.49
C ILE A 60 -22.02 8.73 0.99
N ALA A 61 -22.72 9.55 1.81
CA ALA A 61 -22.80 9.32 3.24
C ALA A 61 -23.52 8.01 3.60
N THR A 62 -24.50 7.59 2.80
CA THR A 62 -25.27 6.36 3.00
C THR A 62 -24.52 5.13 2.52
N HIS A 63 -23.80 5.24 1.40
CA HIS A 63 -23.09 4.14 0.73
C HIS A 63 -21.56 4.21 0.88
N VAL A 64 -21.07 4.88 1.93
CA VAL A 64 -19.61 5.07 2.08
C VAL A 64 -18.83 3.76 2.16
N HIS A 65 -19.41 2.73 2.78
CA HIS A 65 -18.78 1.40 2.84
C HIS A 65 -18.70 0.78 1.44
N ASP A 66 -19.81 0.77 0.70
CA ASP A 66 -19.87 0.22 -0.65
C ASP A 66 -18.93 0.98 -1.58
N LEU A 67 -18.91 2.30 -1.46
CA LEU A 67 -18.03 3.17 -2.24
C LEU A 67 -16.55 2.84 -2.01
N LEU A 68 -16.12 2.71 -0.76
CA LEU A 68 -14.74 2.34 -0.43
C LEU A 68 -14.42 0.91 -0.89
N THR A 69 -15.36 -0.01 -0.79
CA THR A 69 -15.22 -1.39 -1.31
C THR A 69 -15.06 -1.39 -2.83
N LEU A 70 -15.88 -0.63 -3.55
CA LEU A 70 -15.75 -0.47 -5.00
C LEU A 70 -14.40 0.13 -5.40
N TYR A 71 -13.92 1.14 -4.66
CA TYR A 71 -12.59 1.70 -4.90
C TYR A 71 -11.47 0.68 -4.64
N ALA A 72 -11.58 -0.15 -3.62
CA ALA A 72 -10.60 -1.20 -3.33
C ALA A 72 -10.55 -2.25 -4.46
N LEU A 73 -11.72 -2.68 -4.95
CA LEU A 73 -11.82 -3.60 -6.08
C LEU A 73 -11.30 -2.97 -7.37
N LEU A 74 -11.64 -1.71 -7.63
CA LEU A 74 -11.17 -0.96 -8.79
C LEU A 74 -9.65 -0.79 -8.77
N ALA A 75 -9.07 -0.42 -7.63
CA ALA A 75 -7.63 -0.28 -7.46
C ALA A 75 -6.89 -1.59 -7.75
N LYS A 76 -7.41 -2.71 -7.23
CA LYS A 76 -6.88 -4.06 -7.49
C LYS A 76 -6.96 -4.41 -8.99
N THR A 77 -8.05 -4.05 -9.65
CA THR A 77 -8.23 -4.31 -11.08
C THR A 77 -7.27 -3.47 -11.93
N TYR A 78 -7.02 -2.21 -11.57
CA TYR A 78 -6.04 -1.36 -12.25
C TYR A 78 -4.62 -1.95 -12.17
N VAL A 79 -4.22 -2.47 -11.01
CA VAL A 79 -2.91 -3.15 -10.86
C VAL A 79 -2.86 -4.39 -11.76
N TYR A 80 -3.89 -5.23 -11.72
CA TYR A 80 -3.95 -6.45 -12.51
C TYR A 80 -3.88 -6.18 -14.02
N THR A 81 -4.54 -5.12 -14.49
CA THR A 81 -4.54 -4.73 -15.92
C THR A 81 -3.35 -3.86 -16.30
N ASN A 82 -2.45 -3.56 -15.37
CA ASN A 82 -1.31 -2.67 -15.54
C ASN A 82 -1.70 -1.25 -16.02
N VAL A 83 -2.84 -0.75 -15.53
CA VAL A 83 -3.37 0.59 -15.82
C VAL A 83 -3.21 1.46 -14.57
N CYS A 84 -2.02 2.02 -14.35
CA CYS A 84 -1.71 2.71 -13.10
C CYS A 84 -2.18 4.18 -13.03
N ARG A 85 -2.31 4.87 -14.15
CA ARG A 85 -2.63 6.31 -14.16
C ARG A 85 -3.90 6.71 -13.39
N PRO A 86 -5.04 5.99 -13.45
CA PRO A 86 -6.24 6.33 -12.70
C PRO A 86 -6.10 6.14 -11.18
N LEU A 87 -5.09 5.41 -10.70
CA LEU A 87 -4.86 5.21 -9.26
C LEU A 87 -4.54 6.52 -8.52
N GLU A 88 -3.93 7.49 -9.20
CA GLU A 88 -3.68 8.82 -8.63
C GLU A 88 -5.01 9.50 -8.24
N GLN A 89 -5.94 9.60 -9.19
CA GLN A 89 -7.24 10.21 -8.96
C GLN A 89 -8.05 9.43 -7.91
N LEU A 90 -8.01 8.09 -7.98
CA LEU A 90 -8.66 7.23 -6.99
C LEU A 90 -8.16 7.51 -5.57
N SER A 91 -6.85 7.71 -5.39
CA SER A 91 -6.27 8.08 -4.11
C SER A 91 -6.78 9.43 -3.60
N VAL A 92 -6.91 10.41 -4.49
CA VAL A 92 -7.47 11.74 -4.15
C VAL A 92 -8.91 11.60 -3.68
N ASP A 93 -9.75 10.92 -4.45
CA ASP A 93 -11.17 10.71 -4.15
C ASP A 93 -11.34 10.00 -2.79
N VAL A 94 -10.58 8.94 -2.54
CA VAL A 94 -10.64 8.21 -1.26
C VAL A 94 -10.23 9.09 -0.09
N ARG A 95 -9.19 9.92 -0.22
CA ARG A 95 -8.77 10.83 0.85
C ARG A 95 -9.83 11.91 1.13
N GLU A 96 -10.53 12.39 0.13
CA GLU A 96 -11.65 13.33 0.28
C GLU A 96 -12.81 12.68 1.05
N ILE A 97 -13.20 11.46 0.68
CA ILE A 97 -14.23 10.70 1.38
C ILE A 97 -13.83 10.47 2.85
N LEU A 98 -12.59 10.06 3.10
CA LEU A 98 -12.07 9.83 4.47
C LEU A 98 -12.05 11.10 5.32
N ARG A 99 -11.89 12.29 4.71
CA ARG A 99 -11.91 13.57 5.39
C ARG A 99 -13.34 14.06 5.67
N ASP A 100 -14.22 13.91 4.70
CA ASP A 100 -15.51 14.60 4.69
C ASP A 100 -16.64 13.72 5.25
N CYS A 101 -16.45 12.40 5.33
CA CYS A 101 -17.45 11.47 5.84
C CYS A 101 -17.07 10.92 7.22
N ARG A 102 -18.09 10.69 8.06
CA ARG A 102 -17.92 9.91 9.30
C ARG A 102 -17.98 8.43 8.96
N ILE A 103 -16.86 7.76 9.08
CA ILE A 103 -16.72 6.35 8.70
C ILE A 103 -16.30 5.54 9.93
N ALA A 104 -16.94 4.39 10.14
CA ALA A 104 -16.55 3.47 11.18
C ALA A 104 -15.12 2.94 10.92
N TRP A 105 -14.32 2.83 11.99
CA TRP A 105 -12.93 2.39 11.86
C TRP A 105 -12.81 1.03 11.18
N GLU A 106 -13.74 0.13 11.46
CA GLU A 106 -13.79 -1.23 10.91
C GLU A 106 -13.86 -1.23 9.38
N VAL A 107 -14.62 -0.28 8.80
CA VAL A 107 -14.71 -0.09 7.34
C VAL A 107 -13.38 0.43 6.78
N ILE A 108 -12.78 1.41 7.47
CA ILE A 108 -11.48 1.97 7.07
C ILE A 108 -10.39 0.89 7.12
N GLU A 109 -10.38 0.09 8.20
CA GLU A 109 -9.38 -0.97 8.41
C GLU A 109 -9.51 -2.10 7.37
N ASP A 110 -10.71 -2.37 6.88
CA ASP A 110 -10.96 -3.40 5.87
C ASP A 110 -10.62 -2.94 4.44
N THR A 111 -11.00 -1.73 4.08
CA THR A 111 -10.96 -1.27 2.68
C THR A 111 -9.69 -0.49 2.32
N VAL A 112 -9.29 0.49 3.13
CA VAL A 112 -8.20 1.43 2.80
C VAL A 112 -6.84 0.73 2.66
N PRO A 113 -6.46 -0.27 3.48
CA PRO A 113 -5.23 -1.03 3.28
C PRO A 113 -5.13 -1.72 1.92
N GLN A 114 -6.23 -2.15 1.34
CA GLN A 114 -6.25 -2.78 0.01
C GLN A 114 -5.92 -1.76 -1.08
N ILE A 115 -6.42 -0.53 -0.95
CA ILE A 115 -6.12 0.58 -1.86
C ILE A 115 -4.65 1.01 -1.73
N ILE A 116 -4.16 1.13 -0.48
CA ILE A 116 -2.75 1.42 -0.20
C ILE A 116 -1.85 0.39 -0.87
N TYR A 117 -2.17 -0.90 -0.76
CA TYR A 117 -1.42 -1.97 -1.39
C TYR A 117 -1.41 -1.87 -2.93
N ALA A 118 -2.52 -1.48 -3.52
CA ALA A 118 -2.59 -1.27 -4.97
C ALA A 118 -1.72 -0.07 -5.41
N LEU A 119 -1.73 1.03 -4.66
CA LEU A 119 -0.91 2.21 -4.93
C LEU A 119 0.60 1.95 -4.80
N GLU A 120 1.00 1.03 -3.93
CA GLU A 120 2.40 0.66 -3.72
C GLU A 120 3.08 0.21 -5.02
N ASN A 121 2.34 -0.45 -5.89
CA ASN A 121 2.83 -0.91 -7.19
C ASN A 121 2.74 0.16 -8.28
N SER A 122 2.37 1.39 -7.93
CA SER A 122 2.28 2.52 -8.85
C SER A 122 3.53 3.39 -8.78
N VAL A 123 3.73 4.20 -9.82
CA VAL A 123 4.81 5.21 -9.85
C VAL A 123 4.48 6.48 -9.04
N TYR A 124 3.31 6.53 -8.40
CA TYR A 124 2.80 7.72 -7.71
C TYR A 124 3.12 7.69 -6.20
N HIS A 125 4.40 7.72 -5.85
CA HIS A 125 4.86 7.66 -4.46
C HIS A 125 4.27 8.74 -3.56
N HIS A 126 4.00 9.95 -4.09
CA HIS A 126 3.37 11.03 -3.31
C HIS A 126 1.94 10.68 -2.89
N GLU A 127 1.13 10.14 -3.80
CA GLU A 127 -0.25 9.77 -3.48
C GLU A 127 -0.31 8.55 -2.55
N TYR A 128 0.57 7.60 -2.73
CA TYR A 128 0.76 6.50 -1.81
C TYR A 128 1.09 6.99 -0.39
N TYR A 129 2.08 7.88 -0.25
CA TYR A 129 2.45 8.48 1.03
C TYR A 129 1.26 9.23 1.66
N ARG A 130 0.56 10.05 0.90
CA ARG A 130 -0.58 10.84 1.40
C ARG A 130 -1.72 9.97 1.89
N LEU A 131 -2.06 8.91 1.18
CA LEU A 131 -3.12 7.98 1.60
C LEU A 131 -2.68 7.18 2.84
N LEU A 132 -1.45 6.70 2.89
CA LEU A 132 -0.89 6.03 4.06
C LEU A 132 -0.88 6.95 5.29
N LEU A 133 -0.47 8.20 5.12
CA LEU A 133 -0.52 9.22 6.17
C LEU A 133 -1.95 9.47 6.67
N THR A 134 -2.91 9.62 5.75
CA THR A 134 -4.32 9.82 6.10
C THR A 134 -4.85 8.63 6.91
N TYR A 135 -4.58 7.40 6.47
CA TYR A 135 -4.95 6.18 7.18
C TYR A 135 -4.38 6.13 8.61
N LEU A 136 -3.08 6.40 8.77
CA LEU A 136 -2.42 6.37 10.08
C LEU A 136 -2.87 7.53 10.98
N SER A 137 -3.20 8.70 10.41
CA SER A 137 -3.77 9.83 11.16
C SER A 137 -5.17 9.48 11.70
N LEU A 138 -6.00 8.82 10.91
CA LEU A 138 -7.30 8.32 11.35
C LEU A 138 -7.16 7.22 12.41
N ALA A 139 -6.18 6.32 12.25
CA ALA A 139 -5.86 5.33 13.28
C ALA A 139 -5.48 5.99 14.62
N PHE A 140 -4.68 7.06 14.57
CA PHE A 140 -4.30 7.83 15.75
C PHE A 140 -5.52 8.50 16.40
N GLN A 141 -6.35 9.20 15.61
CA GLN A 141 -7.54 9.88 16.09
C GLN A 141 -8.57 8.93 16.75
N ASN A 142 -8.67 7.70 16.25
CA ASN A 142 -9.54 6.65 16.78
C ASN A 142 -8.89 5.80 17.89
N GLY A 143 -7.69 6.16 18.37
CA GLY A 143 -6.96 5.39 19.38
C GLY A 143 -6.53 3.99 18.92
N LYS A 144 -6.42 3.79 17.62
CA LYS A 144 -6.05 2.50 16.97
C LYS A 144 -4.60 2.47 16.49
N LEU A 145 -3.81 3.52 16.69
CA LEU A 145 -2.39 3.53 16.39
C LEU A 145 -1.64 2.70 17.44
N THR A 146 -1.51 1.42 17.18
CA THR A 146 -0.95 0.42 18.08
C THR A 146 0.30 -0.23 17.47
N ALA A 147 0.99 -1.06 18.26
CA ALA A 147 2.13 -1.84 17.79
C ALA A 147 1.82 -2.71 16.56
N LYS A 148 0.55 -3.11 16.34
CA LYS A 148 0.10 -3.82 15.13
C LYS A 148 0.37 -3.00 13.85
N LEU A 149 0.34 -1.66 13.94
CA LEU A 149 0.61 -0.76 12.82
C LEU A 149 2.07 -0.29 12.73
N LYS A 150 2.94 -0.78 13.62
CA LYS A 150 4.35 -0.36 13.70
C LYS A 150 5.07 -0.47 12.35
N ARG A 151 4.84 -1.56 11.60
CA ARG A 151 5.44 -1.78 10.27
C ARG A 151 5.00 -0.69 9.28
N ARG A 152 3.71 -0.32 9.27
CA ARG A 152 3.18 0.75 8.42
C ARG A 152 3.73 2.13 8.79
N VAL A 153 3.89 2.37 10.09
CA VAL A 153 4.49 3.62 10.59
C VAL A 153 5.96 3.69 10.20
N ARG A 154 6.71 2.59 10.33
CA ARG A 154 8.10 2.50 9.86
C ARG A 154 8.19 2.82 8.35
N HIS A 155 7.30 2.24 7.57
CA HIS A 155 7.24 2.49 6.14
C HIS A 155 6.94 3.97 5.83
N LEU A 156 6.00 4.59 6.54
CA LEU A 156 5.71 6.02 6.40
C LEU A 156 6.94 6.89 6.67
N ILE A 157 7.71 6.61 7.71
CA ILE A 157 8.95 7.34 8.04
C ILE A 157 9.98 7.20 6.91
N LYS A 158 10.19 5.99 6.41
CA LYS A 158 11.11 5.74 5.28
C LYS A 158 10.70 6.49 4.03
N LEU A 159 9.42 6.49 3.69
CA LEU A 159 8.89 7.23 2.54
C LEU A 159 9.05 8.75 2.73
N GLN A 160 8.80 9.27 3.93
CA GLN A 160 9.01 10.69 4.23
C GLN A 160 10.47 11.08 3.98
N LEU A 161 11.41 10.31 4.52
CA LEU A 161 12.85 10.58 4.33
C LEU A 161 13.26 10.49 2.86
N LEU A 162 12.71 9.53 2.11
CA LEU A 162 12.96 9.38 0.69
C LEU A 162 12.43 10.59 -0.11
N LEU A 163 11.22 11.03 0.19
CA LEU A 163 10.59 12.17 -0.48
C LEU A 163 11.30 13.49 -0.16
N ASP A 164 11.75 13.67 1.08
CA ASP A 164 12.54 14.83 1.50
C ASP A 164 13.90 14.89 0.77
N ASP A 165 14.57 13.75 0.63
CA ASP A 165 15.90 13.69 -0.02
C ASP A 165 15.82 13.88 -1.55
N ILE A 166 14.90 13.15 -2.22
CA ILE A 166 14.81 13.14 -3.68
C ILE A 166 14.08 14.37 -4.22
N TYR A 167 12.95 14.74 -3.59
CA TYR A 167 12.03 15.73 -4.11
C TYR A 167 12.08 17.05 -3.35
N ARG A 168 12.87 17.15 -2.24
CA ARG A 168 12.90 18.30 -1.33
C ARG A 168 11.50 18.69 -0.86
N TRP A 169 10.67 17.67 -0.60
CA TRP A 169 9.30 17.84 -0.20
C TRP A 169 9.23 17.94 1.31
N HIS A 170 8.98 19.13 1.82
CA HIS A 170 9.01 19.46 3.26
C HIS A 170 7.61 19.58 3.87
N ASP A 171 6.60 18.94 3.31
CA ASP A 171 5.24 18.93 3.87
C ASP A 171 5.19 18.10 5.17
N HIS A 172 5.38 18.78 6.30
CA HIS A 172 5.23 18.20 7.63
C HIS A 172 3.75 18.12 8.00
N LEU A 173 3.06 17.10 7.51
CA LEU A 173 1.61 16.91 7.76
C LEU A 173 1.31 16.23 9.10
N LEU A 174 2.34 15.77 9.84
CA LEU A 174 2.17 15.12 11.14
C LEU A 174 2.02 16.15 12.25
N THR A 175 0.94 16.04 13.05
CA THR A 175 0.81 16.83 14.27
C THR A 175 1.90 16.46 15.29
N LYS A 176 2.21 17.38 16.21
CA LYS A 176 3.22 17.11 17.25
C LYS A 176 2.86 15.91 18.12
N GLU A 177 1.58 15.75 18.44
CA GLU A 177 1.05 14.63 19.23
C GLU A 177 1.26 13.31 18.49
N MET A 178 0.98 13.29 17.18
CA MET A 178 1.20 12.09 16.36
C MET A 178 2.69 11.77 16.22
N GLN A 179 3.56 12.77 16.08
CA GLN A 179 5.01 12.58 16.08
C GLN A 179 5.50 11.94 17.38
N LEU A 180 5.00 12.39 18.54
CA LEU A 180 5.33 11.80 19.84
C LEU A 180 4.80 10.37 19.97
N ALA A 181 3.58 10.09 19.51
CA ALA A 181 3.02 8.74 19.51
C ALA A 181 3.86 7.80 18.65
N ILE A 182 4.24 8.23 17.43
CA ILE A 182 5.11 7.48 16.53
C ILE A 182 6.47 7.22 17.21
N ALA A 183 7.12 8.25 17.77
CA ALA A 183 8.42 8.09 18.42
C ALA A 183 8.37 7.10 19.58
N SER A 184 7.26 7.03 20.33
CA SER A 184 7.10 6.07 21.43
C SER A 184 6.95 4.61 20.98
N MET A 185 6.71 4.35 19.71
CA MET A 185 6.56 2.99 19.15
C MET A 185 7.90 2.31 18.84
N PHE A 186 8.99 3.08 18.79
CA PHE A 186 10.31 2.60 18.36
C PHE A 186 11.34 2.74 19.45
N THR A 187 12.32 1.82 19.49
CA THR A 187 13.54 2.04 20.27
C THR A 187 14.44 3.07 19.59
N GLN A 188 15.43 3.56 20.32
CA GLN A 188 16.39 4.49 19.74
C GLN A 188 17.20 3.84 18.61
N GLU A 189 17.54 2.56 18.77
CA GLU A 189 18.26 1.77 17.75
C GLU A 189 17.43 1.63 16.47
N GLU A 190 16.15 1.30 16.59
CA GLU A 190 15.24 1.19 15.44
C GLU A 190 15.09 2.53 14.69
N LEU A 191 14.98 3.64 15.41
CA LEU A 191 14.92 4.97 14.80
C LEU A 191 16.23 5.33 14.09
N LEU A 192 17.37 5.05 14.71
CA LEU A 192 18.67 5.27 14.09
C LEU A 192 18.85 4.45 12.81
N GLU A 193 18.41 3.21 12.81
CA GLU A 193 18.46 2.35 11.62
C GLU A 193 17.62 2.90 10.48
N ILE A 194 16.40 3.37 10.75
CA ILE A 194 15.54 4.01 9.75
C ILE A 194 16.21 5.26 9.17
N ILE A 195 16.76 6.13 10.04
CA ILE A 195 17.40 7.40 9.67
C ILE A 195 18.72 7.16 8.90
N LEU A 196 19.45 6.12 9.25
CA LEU A 196 20.72 5.76 8.61
C LEU A 196 20.53 4.91 7.34
N ASN A 197 19.33 4.79 6.82
CA ASN A 197 19.06 4.09 5.58
C ASN A 197 20.05 4.52 4.47
N PRO A 198 20.67 3.58 3.75
CA PRO A 198 21.67 3.86 2.72
C PRO A 198 21.25 4.87 1.65
N ALA A 199 19.96 4.93 1.29
CA ALA A 199 19.44 5.90 0.32
C ALA A 199 19.68 7.34 0.74
N ILE A 200 19.59 7.65 2.04
CA ILE A 200 19.87 9.00 2.59
C ILE A 200 21.34 9.37 2.45
N ARG A 201 22.22 8.37 2.26
CA ARG A 201 23.67 8.58 2.03
C ARG A 201 24.06 8.61 0.55
N GLY A 202 23.10 8.73 -0.35
CA GLY A 202 23.33 8.73 -1.79
C GLY A 202 23.62 7.33 -2.36
N GLN A 203 23.43 6.26 -1.59
CA GLN A 203 23.49 4.88 -2.07
C GLN A 203 22.12 4.46 -2.60
N LYS A 204 22.12 3.73 -3.71
CA LYS A 204 20.89 3.13 -4.23
C LYS A 204 20.54 1.87 -3.42
N CYS A 205 19.32 1.81 -2.94
CA CYS A 205 18.72 0.59 -2.40
C CYS A 205 17.88 -0.10 -3.48
N ASP A 206 17.64 -1.40 -3.30
CA ASP A 206 16.70 -2.11 -4.15
C ASP A 206 15.29 -1.50 -3.96
N PRO A 207 14.55 -1.19 -5.05
CA PRO A 207 13.20 -0.63 -4.95
C PRO A 207 12.26 -1.45 -4.08
N VAL A 208 12.44 -2.77 -3.99
CA VAL A 208 11.62 -3.64 -3.13
C VAL A 208 11.72 -3.26 -1.65
N GLU A 209 12.82 -2.67 -1.21
CA GLU A 209 13.03 -2.22 0.19
C GLU A 209 12.13 -1.04 0.58
N TYR A 210 11.49 -0.39 -0.38
CA TYR A 210 10.54 0.69 -0.17
C TYR A 210 9.08 0.22 -0.24
N THR A 211 8.85 -1.10 -0.38
CA THR A 211 7.52 -1.66 -0.46
C THR A 211 6.96 -2.01 0.93
N TYR A 212 5.63 -1.98 1.07
CA TYR A 212 4.99 -2.44 2.30
C TYR A 212 5.24 -3.95 2.52
N ARG A 213 5.32 -4.74 1.45
CA ARG A 213 5.67 -6.16 1.51
C ARG A 213 7.02 -6.40 2.18
N TRP A 214 8.01 -5.52 1.91
CA TRP A 214 9.30 -5.56 2.61
C TRP A 214 9.15 -5.30 4.11
N GLU A 215 8.36 -4.31 4.50
CA GLU A 215 8.14 -4.01 5.91
C GLU A 215 7.40 -5.14 6.65
N GLU A 216 6.54 -5.89 5.97
CA GLU A 216 5.86 -7.06 6.56
C GLU A 216 6.82 -8.17 6.97
N ILE A 217 7.86 -8.40 6.18
CA ILE A 217 8.82 -9.48 6.38
C ILE A 217 10.13 -9.03 7.05
N TYR A 218 10.35 -7.73 7.19
CA TYR A 218 11.61 -7.16 7.62
C TYR A 218 12.16 -7.80 8.90
N TYR A 219 11.36 -7.87 9.95
CA TYR A 219 11.79 -8.44 11.22
C TYR A 219 12.07 -9.94 11.12
N ASP A 220 11.28 -10.69 10.38
CA ASP A 220 11.47 -12.12 10.20
C ASP A 220 12.80 -12.42 9.46
N VAL A 221 13.13 -11.57 8.49
CA VAL A 221 14.41 -11.66 7.74
C VAL A 221 15.59 -11.30 8.64
N GLU A 222 15.50 -10.21 9.41
CA GLU A 222 16.59 -9.78 10.31
C GLU A 222 16.79 -10.80 11.44
N ASP A 223 15.73 -11.34 12.02
CA ASP A 223 15.83 -12.38 13.07
C ASP A 223 16.52 -13.64 12.53
N TYR A 224 16.14 -14.13 11.36
CA TYR A 224 16.82 -15.24 10.70
C TYR A 224 18.32 -14.97 10.47
N LEU A 225 18.65 -13.79 9.98
CA LEU A 225 20.05 -13.43 9.73
C LEU A 225 20.86 -13.30 11.02
N ASN A 226 20.26 -12.71 12.04
CA ASN A 226 20.89 -12.60 13.38
C ASN A 226 21.17 -13.98 14.00
N GLU A 227 20.23 -14.90 13.91
CA GLU A 227 20.44 -16.30 14.35
C GLU A 227 21.54 -16.99 13.53
N ARG A 228 21.47 -16.85 12.20
CA ARG A 228 22.42 -17.49 11.28
C ARG A 228 23.86 -17.05 11.51
N PHE A 229 24.06 -15.78 11.85
CA PHE A 229 25.37 -15.18 12.02
C PHE A 229 25.75 -14.91 13.49
N ALA A 230 24.98 -15.37 14.47
CA ALA A 230 25.17 -15.10 15.89
C ALA A 230 26.60 -15.43 16.41
N ASN A 231 27.24 -16.46 15.85
CA ASN A 231 28.56 -16.91 16.27
C ASN A 231 29.66 -16.61 15.24
N VAL A 232 29.37 -15.78 14.24
CA VAL A 232 30.33 -15.43 13.19
C VAL A 232 31.06 -14.15 13.56
N HIS A 233 32.38 -14.21 13.67
CA HIS A 233 33.19 -13.00 13.86
C HIS A 233 33.21 -12.19 12.56
N TRP A 234 33.04 -10.88 12.70
CA TRP A 234 33.12 -9.95 11.58
C TRP A 234 34.52 -9.97 10.96
N TYR A 235 34.58 -10.09 9.65
CA TYR A 235 35.80 -10.07 8.85
C TYR A 235 35.60 -9.20 7.62
N ARG A 236 36.71 -8.82 7.00
CA ARG A 236 36.66 -8.00 5.78
C ARG A 236 35.92 -8.76 4.67
N GLY A 237 34.88 -8.14 4.13
CA GLY A 237 34.02 -8.75 3.12
C GLY A 237 32.82 -9.54 3.69
N PHE A 238 32.63 -9.58 5.01
CA PHE A 238 31.49 -10.26 5.65
C PHE A 238 30.14 -9.82 5.08
N CYS A 239 30.02 -8.53 4.69
CA CYS A 239 28.80 -8.01 4.09
C CYS A 239 28.35 -8.79 2.83
N PHE A 240 29.29 -9.32 2.05
CA PHE A 240 28.95 -10.10 0.85
C PHE A 240 28.33 -11.46 1.20
N ASP A 241 28.84 -12.14 2.23
CA ASP A 241 28.27 -13.40 2.70
C ASP A 241 26.90 -13.16 3.33
N TYR A 242 26.77 -12.10 4.14
CA TYR A 242 25.49 -11.68 4.72
C TYR A 242 24.45 -11.42 3.63
N TRP A 243 24.79 -10.65 2.61
CA TRP A 243 23.89 -10.36 1.48
C TRP A 243 23.57 -11.60 0.62
N ALA A 244 24.51 -12.50 0.46
CA ALA A 244 24.27 -13.74 -0.27
C ALA A 244 23.22 -14.61 0.44
N VAL A 245 23.35 -14.76 1.77
CA VAL A 245 22.37 -15.49 2.59
C VAL A 245 21.02 -14.78 2.58
N LYS A 246 21.00 -13.45 2.77
CA LYS A 246 19.76 -12.65 2.74
C LYS A 246 19.00 -12.83 1.42
N ARG A 247 19.70 -12.77 0.29
CA ARG A 247 19.11 -12.95 -1.04
C ARG A 247 18.48 -14.33 -1.22
N VAL A 248 19.18 -15.39 -0.81
CA VAL A 248 18.66 -16.76 -0.88
C VAL A 248 17.43 -16.91 -0.01
N TYR A 249 17.48 -16.45 1.22
CA TYR A 249 16.37 -16.53 2.15
C TYR A 249 15.11 -15.79 1.65
N LEU A 250 15.28 -14.57 1.12
CA LEU A 250 14.21 -13.76 0.53
C LEU A 250 13.57 -14.48 -0.67
N LYS A 251 14.38 -15.07 -1.53
CA LYS A 251 13.86 -15.79 -2.71
C LYS A 251 13.10 -17.05 -2.31
N GLU A 252 13.66 -17.86 -1.43
CA GLU A 252 13.09 -19.17 -1.06
C GLU A 252 11.82 -19.06 -0.21
N ASN A 253 11.76 -18.08 0.71
CA ASN A 253 10.65 -17.98 1.67
C ASN A 253 9.57 -17.00 1.25
N TYR A 254 9.91 -15.98 0.44
CA TYR A 254 9.00 -14.88 0.11
C TYR A 254 8.85 -14.64 -1.40
N ASP A 255 9.57 -15.39 -2.24
CA ASP A 255 9.65 -15.17 -3.70
C ASP A 255 10.00 -13.72 -4.06
N ILE A 256 10.92 -13.11 -3.28
CA ILE A 256 11.42 -11.76 -3.52
C ILE A 256 12.79 -11.84 -4.18
N GLU A 257 12.92 -11.23 -5.35
CA GLU A 257 14.19 -10.97 -6.01
C GLU A 257 14.78 -9.68 -5.47
N TRP A 258 15.84 -9.79 -4.66
CA TRP A 258 16.48 -8.66 -4.02
C TRP A 258 17.93 -8.50 -4.52
N HIS A 259 18.30 -7.26 -4.80
CA HIS A 259 19.66 -6.89 -5.20
C HIS A 259 20.40 -6.27 -4.01
N SER A 260 21.58 -6.81 -3.73
CA SER A 260 22.42 -6.30 -2.64
C SER A 260 22.89 -4.86 -2.89
N PRO A 261 23.28 -4.13 -1.84
CA PRO A 261 23.86 -2.79 -1.98
C PRO A 261 25.03 -2.74 -2.97
N ALA A 262 25.86 -3.77 -3.05
CA ALA A 262 26.96 -3.84 -4.03
C ALA A 262 26.46 -3.99 -5.48
N GLN A 263 25.39 -4.75 -5.70
CA GLN A 263 24.78 -4.85 -7.04
C GLN A 263 24.10 -3.56 -7.48
N MET A 264 23.46 -2.86 -6.55
CA MET A 264 22.82 -1.57 -6.82
C MET A 264 23.82 -0.43 -7.01
N ASN A 265 25.04 -0.55 -6.46
CA ASN A 265 26.07 0.50 -6.45
C ASN A 265 27.45 -0.08 -6.87
N PRO A 266 27.61 -0.52 -8.12
CA PRO A 266 28.82 -1.22 -8.56
C PRO A 266 30.08 -0.33 -8.53
N HIS A 267 29.94 0.97 -8.39
CA HIS A 267 31.02 1.94 -8.27
C HIS A 267 31.49 2.18 -6.82
N ILE A 268 30.75 1.67 -5.84
CA ILE A 268 31.08 1.80 -4.41
C ILE A 268 31.81 0.52 -3.95
N LYS A 269 32.90 0.71 -3.21
CA LYS A 269 33.58 -0.41 -2.54
C LYS A 269 32.96 -0.62 -1.16
N PHE A 270 32.50 -1.83 -0.93
CA PHE A 270 32.00 -2.29 0.36
C PHE A 270 33.05 -3.19 1.02
N ASP A 271 33.39 -2.91 2.26
CA ASP A 271 34.37 -3.65 3.06
C ASP A 271 33.70 -4.41 4.21
#